data_44f2cfd6117d9a3285883f42303f61d9
#
_entry.id   44f2cfd6117d9a3285883f42303f61d9
#
_cell.length_a   1.000
_cell.length_b   1.000
_cell.length_c   1.000
_cell.angle_alpha   90.00
_cell.angle_beta   90.00
_cell.angle_gamma   90.00
#
_symmetry.space_group_name_H-M   'P 1'
#
loop_
_entity.id
_entity.type
_entity.pdbx_description
1 polymer ?
#
loop_
_entity_poly.entity_id
_entity_poly.type
_entity_poly.pdbx_seq_one_letter_code
_entity_poly.pdbx_strand_id
1 'polypeptide(L)'
;MSEKPDTSLNDEAQGRSVSRREFLKLAGMAGAAIGLGAGLGGLVAACGDDEPTATTTTAAAGATTTVAAGLQKLKVGMILDYSFPLHVMWQHIMEAYVPHMNSTGGIKVGDQAYEVDLIMYDGKRDSETSRSAVQRLLNEDKVEFILGDESTDYWQPLTEQAGKLVIAGSPSPEILKPINKLTFQATYLNTKPAQIWGWCSERWPDVKKVMGGHPDNLQGNEESRKLEMLCKAWGQEVVKEILYPMGTTDFSAIATTLVASGGEVFSTCGGGDVSDGQFFKAMKQAGFEGPKWITVGFVPGSATKVVPIENHENVASSWALFELPKPPAAAKELYDVYVAKFGEWDYPAIFHSQTLWLLKAALEKAATLDATKLAEVMHAGFEFDSPDGHGKIIPRPDLDNPQCVDCIYAVTMGVVEKGEWKVIEELSLDRAFEYNKKTYGWA
;
A
#
# COMPACT_ATOMS: atom_id res chain seq x y z
N MET A 1 16.91 27.40 -60.63
CA MET A 1 17.99 27.61 -59.65
C MET A 1 17.37 27.51 -58.30
N SER A 2 17.46 26.34 -57.69
CA SER A 2 16.87 26.02 -56.39
C SER A 2 18.02 25.91 -55.41
N GLU A 3 18.05 26.78 -54.43
CA GLU A 3 18.95 26.67 -53.29
C GLU A 3 18.29 25.76 -52.25
N LYS A 4 19.04 24.75 -51.83
CA LYS A 4 18.76 23.88 -50.66
C LYS A 4 19.18 24.59 -49.39
N PRO A 5 18.46 24.51 -48.28
CA PRO A 5 18.98 24.96 -47.01
C PRO A 5 19.92 23.90 -46.40
N ASP A 6 20.97 24.42 -45.82
CA ASP A 6 22.06 23.75 -45.11
C ASP A 6 21.56 23.09 -43.81
N THR A 7 21.84 21.82 -43.69
CA THR A 7 21.57 21.00 -42.47
C THR A 7 22.88 20.77 -41.71
N SER A 8 23.22 21.66 -40.82
CA SER A 8 24.27 21.42 -39.83
C SER A 8 24.01 22.16 -38.53
N LEU A 9 23.20 21.55 -37.65
CA LEU A 9 23.15 21.81 -36.20
C LEU A 9 22.35 20.71 -35.54
N ASN A 10 22.91 19.52 -35.40
CA ASN A 10 22.43 18.48 -34.47
C ASN A 10 23.58 17.53 -34.16
N ASP A 11 24.44 17.95 -33.25
CA ASP A 11 25.33 17.06 -32.51
C ASP A 11 25.77 17.80 -31.25
N GLU A 12 25.04 17.54 -30.15
CA GLU A 12 25.50 17.63 -28.76
C GLU A 12 24.37 17.39 -27.78
N ALA A 13 23.97 16.13 -27.63
CA ALA A 13 23.31 15.63 -26.43
C ALA A 13 23.34 14.08 -26.40
N GLN A 14 24.56 13.49 -26.52
CA GLN A 14 24.70 12.08 -26.13
C GLN A 14 24.98 12.03 -24.64
N GLY A 15 23.92 11.64 -23.89
CA GLY A 15 24.03 11.27 -22.49
C GLY A 15 25.03 10.13 -22.31
N ARG A 16 26.11 10.38 -21.57
CA ARG A 16 27.11 9.38 -21.19
C ARG A 16 26.41 8.29 -20.35
N SER A 17 26.28 7.11 -20.89
CA SER A 17 25.90 5.93 -20.13
C SER A 17 27.05 5.56 -19.19
N VAL A 18 26.80 5.62 -17.89
CA VAL A 18 27.75 5.18 -16.85
C VAL A 18 27.82 3.65 -16.90
N SER A 19 28.99 3.07 -17.11
CA SER A 19 29.19 1.63 -17.17
C SER A 19 29.00 0.99 -15.78
N ARG A 20 28.50 -0.26 -15.72
CA ARG A 20 28.35 -1.04 -14.46
C ARG A 20 29.62 -1.01 -13.59
N ARG A 21 30.80 -0.90 -14.19
CA ARG A 21 32.08 -0.90 -13.50
C ARG A 21 32.39 0.47 -12.85
N GLU A 22 31.89 1.56 -13.40
CA GLU A 22 32.00 2.91 -12.82
C GLU A 22 30.99 3.12 -11.70
N PHE A 23 29.77 2.55 -11.82
CA PHE A 23 28.78 2.53 -10.76
C PHE A 23 29.28 1.77 -9.52
N LEU A 24 29.91 0.61 -9.68
CA LEU A 24 30.48 -0.16 -8.58
C LEU A 24 31.68 0.52 -7.90
N LYS A 25 32.42 1.35 -8.62
CA LYS A 25 33.51 2.16 -8.01
C LYS A 25 32.96 3.33 -7.17
N LEU A 26 31.86 3.93 -7.57
CA LEU A 26 31.18 4.98 -6.79
C LEU A 26 30.51 4.43 -5.53
N ALA A 27 29.90 3.25 -5.61
CA ALA A 27 29.31 2.56 -4.47
C ALA A 27 30.36 2.04 -3.45
N GLY A 28 31.55 1.68 -3.93
CA GLY A 28 32.65 1.19 -3.06
C GLY A 28 33.38 2.27 -2.27
N MET A 29 33.21 3.56 -2.58
CA MET A 29 33.87 4.66 -1.84
C MET A 29 33.03 5.27 -0.72
N ALA A 30 31.78 4.89 -0.59
CA ALA A 30 30.90 5.34 0.51
C ALA A 30 30.90 4.41 1.74
N GLY A 31 31.63 3.26 1.68
CA GLY A 31 31.62 2.22 2.73
C GLY A 31 32.87 2.14 3.61
N ALA A 32 33.81 3.07 3.53
CA ALA A 32 35.09 2.97 4.25
C ALA A 32 35.34 4.12 5.24
N ALA A 33 34.49 4.22 6.26
CA ALA A 33 34.81 4.99 7.47
C ALA A 33 33.90 4.52 8.61
N ILE A 34 34.27 3.47 9.34
CA ILE A 34 34.05 3.26 10.78
C ILE A 34 34.59 1.84 11.11
N GLY A 35 35.60 1.80 12.01
CA GLY A 35 35.88 0.60 12.76
C GLY A 35 37.34 0.13 12.84
N LEU A 36 38.21 0.90 13.46
CA LEU A 36 39.45 0.40 14.06
C LEU A 36 39.31 0.38 15.59
N GLY A 37 39.38 -0.77 16.17
CA GLY A 37 39.35 -0.97 17.62
C GLY A 37 39.70 -2.40 18.02
N ALA A 38 40.98 -2.70 17.99
CA ALA A 38 41.82 -3.54 18.89
C ALA A 38 41.26 -4.78 19.59
N GLY A 39 42.02 -5.90 19.48
CA GLY A 39 42.00 -7.01 20.43
C GLY A 39 42.71 -8.27 19.95
N LEU A 40 44.04 -8.29 20.04
CA LEU A 40 44.92 -9.45 19.84
C LEU A 40 44.84 -10.46 20.99
N GLY A 41 45.02 -11.74 20.71
CA GLY A 41 45.42 -12.81 21.63
C GLY A 41 44.73 -14.13 21.29
N GLY A 42 45.36 -15.09 20.74
CA GLY A 42 46.48 -15.88 21.13
C GLY A 42 46.17 -17.32 20.78
N LEU A 43 46.87 -17.91 19.82
CA LEU A 43 46.96 -19.34 19.52
C LEU A 43 47.88 -20.01 20.56
N VAL A 44 47.47 -21.09 21.22
CA VAL A 44 48.37 -22.17 21.60
C VAL A 44 47.64 -23.51 21.53
N ALA A 45 48.25 -24.43 20.78
CA ALA A 45 47.92 -25.85 20.77
C ALA A 45 48.80 -26.55 21.81
N ALA A 46 48.26 -27.50 22.58
CA ALA A 46 49.05 -28.58 23.19
C ALA A 46 48.16 -29.81 23.43
N CYS A 47 48.62 -30.92 22.89
CA CYS A 47 48.17 -32.29 23.18
C CYS A 47 48.60 -32.73 24.58
N GLY A 48 47.85 -33.64 25.19
CA GLY A 48 48.23 -34.37 26.38
C GLY A 48 47.15 -35.33 26.81
N ASP A 49 47.37 -36.61 26.61
CA ASP A 49 46.61 -37.76 27.13
C ASP A 49 46.67 -37.82 28.67
N ASP A 50 45.56 -38.23 29.29
CA ASP A 50 45.51 -39.16 30.42
C ASP A 50 44.06 -39.42 30.88
N GLU A 51 43.64 -40.69 30.85
CA GLU A 51 42.46 -41.31 31.48
C GLU A 51 42.85 -41.90 32.84
N PRO A 52 41.93 -42.46 33.68
CA PRO A 52 40.55 -42.05 34.07
C PRO A 52 40.38 -42.02 35.62
N THR A 53 39.37 -41.37 36.11
CA THR A 53 38.82 -41.72 37.44
C THR A 53 37.30 -41.48 37.47
N ALA A 54 36.55 -42.56 37.61
CA ALA A 54 35.12 -42.59 37.79
C ALA A 54 34.69 -42.00 39.13
N THR A 55 33.81 -40.98 39.09
CA THR A 55 33.03 -40.59 40.25
C THR A 55 31.57 -40.57 39.88
N THR A 56 30.84 -41.51 40.43
CA THR A 56 29.39 -41.66 40.33
C THR A 56 28.72 -40.49 41.06
N THR A 57 28.02 -39.64 40.32
CA THR A 57 27.11 -38.68 40.91
C THR A 57 25.72 -38.89 40.34
N THR A 58 24.78 -39.11 41.21
CA THR A 58 23.37 -39.42 41.06
C THR A 58 22.69 -38.46 40.09
N ALA A 59 22.04 -39.00 39.05
CA ALA A 59 21.26 -38.27 38.07
C ALA A 59 20.02 -37.63 38.71
N ALA A 60 20.01 -36.30 38.78
CA ALA A 60 18.76 -35.56 38.89
C ALA A 60 17.99 -35.64 37.57
N ALA A 61 16.70 -35.94 37.66
CA ALA A 61 15.79 -36.11 36.54
C ALA A 61 15.94 -34.95 35.54
N GLY A 62 16.37 -35.27 34.33
CA GLY A 62 16.52 -34.32 33.24
C GLY A 62 15.18 -33.72 32.86
N ALA A 63 15.08 -32.42 32.99
CA ALA A 63 14.10 -31.65 32.25
C ALA A 63 14.38 -31.89 30.75
N THR A 64 13.52 -32.62 30.09
CA THR A 64 13.53 -32.77 28.62
C THR A 64 13.32 -31.38 28.05
N THR A 65 14.38 -30.72 27.63
CA THR A 65 14.30 -29.54 26.80
C THR A 65 13.72 -30.02 25.48
N THR A 66 12.41 -29.88 25.31
CA THR A 66 11.77 -30.00 24.01
C THR A 66 12.42 -28.94 23.15
N VAL A 67 13.29 -29.31 22.25
CA VAL A 67 13.71 -28.46 21.12
C VAL A 67 12.40 -28.13 20.42
N ALA A 68 12.00 -26.86 20.48
CA ALA A 68 10.82 -26.40 19.77
C ALA A 68 11.04 -26.80 18.30
N ALA A 69 10.21 -27.71 17.81
CA ALA A 69 10.20 -28.02 16.38
C ALA A 69 10.01 -26.68 15.66
N GLY A 70 10.92 -26.34 14.73
CA GLY A 70 10.81 -25.12 13.95
C GLY A 70 9.41 -25.03 13.32
N LEU A 71 8.86 -23.83 13.22
CA LEU A 71 7.57 -23.60 12.60
C LEU A 71 7.58 -24.17 11.18
N GLN A 72 6.44 -24.71 10.72
CA GLN A 72 6.30 -25.10 9.31
C GLN A 72 6.29 -23.84 8.45
N LYS A 73 6.83 -23.94 7.22
CA LYS A 73 6.84 -22.83 6.29
C LYS A 73 5.52 -22.73 5.53
N LEU A 74 4.98 -21.52 5.46
CA LEU A 74 3.86 -21.15 4.61
C LEU A 74 4.38 -20.23 3.51
N LYS A 75 4.42 -20.72 2.29
CA LYS A 75 4.87 -19.94 1.14
C LYS A 75 3.78 -19.01 0.66
N VAL A 76 4.07 -17.72 0.66
CA VAL A 76 3.17 -16.64 0.19
C VAL A 76 3.89 -15.87 -0.90
N GLY A 77 3.23 -15.71 -2.06
CA GLY A 77 3.74 -14.91 -3.16
C GLY A 77 3.29 -13.45 -3.05
N MET A 78 4.07 -12.51 -3.59
CA MET A 78 3.66 -11.12 -3.73
C MET A 78 4.22 -10.53 -5.03
N ILE A 79 3.40 -9.74 -5.71
CA ILE A 79 3.82 -8.98 -6.90
C ILE A 79 3.86 -7.51 -6.54
N LEU A 80 4.95 -6.83 -6.89
CA LEU A 80 5.18 -5.40 -6.69
C LEU A 80 5.80 -4.80 -7.95
N ASP A 81 5.93 -3.48 -7.99
CA ASP A 81 6.70 -2.75 -9.01
C ASP A 81 7.86 -2.01 -8.34
N TYR A 82 9.06 -2.52 -8.45
CA TYR A 82 10.24 -1.94 -7.80
C TYR A 82 10.74 -0.64 -8.45
N SER A 83 10.17 -0.22 -9.56
CA SER A 83 10.44 1.08 -10.16
C SER A 83 9.56 2.21 -9.58
N PHE A 84 8.48 1.84 -8.87
CA PHE A 84 7.55 2.79 -8.29
C PHE A 84 7.84 2.99 -6.79
N PRO A 85 8.19 4.20 -6.34
CA PRO A 85 8.63 4.44 -4.96
C PRO A 85 7.67 3.91 -3.89
N LEU A 86 6.37 4.00 -4.13
CA LEU A 86 5.35 3.50 -3.20
C LEU A 86 5.46 1.98 -3.00
N HIS A 87 5.68 1.21 -4.07
CA HIS A 87 5.83 -0.24 -3.97
C HIS A 87 7.14 -0.66 -3.30
N VAL A 88 8.20 0.15 -3.43
CA VAL A 88 9.45 -0.05 -2.68
C VAL A 88 9.19 0.11 -1.17
N MET A 89 8.36 1.08 -0.78
CA MET A 89 7.95 1.24 0.64
C MET A 89 7.17 0.03 1.14
N TRP A 90 6.29 -0.55 0.32
CA TRP A 90 5.57 -1.79 0.68
C TRP A 90 6.50 -2.99 0.77
N GLN A 91 7.47 -3.10 -0.11
CA GLN A 91 8.54 -4.09 0.03
C GLN A 91 9.24 -3.93 1.39
N HIS A 92 9.63 -2.72 1.76
CA HIS A 92 10.26 -2.43 3.05
C HIS A 92 9.37 -2.82 4.23
N ILE A 93 8.05 -2.57 4.18
CA ILE A 93 7.11 -3.03 5.20
C ILE A 93 7.18 -4.56 5.34
N MET A 94 7.07 -5.29 4.23
CA MET A 94 7.10 -6.74 4.25
C MET A 94 8.44 -7.28 4.76
N GLU A 95 9.55 -6.69 4.33
CA GLU A 95 10.89 -7.04 4.79
C GLU A 95 11.11 -6.76 6.29
N ALA A 96 10.46 -5.75 6.85
CA ALA A 96 10.52 -5.45 8.27
C ALA A 96 9.60 -6.37 9.08
N TYR A 97 8.34 -6.46 8.66
CA TYR A 97 7.29 -7.05 9.49
C TYR A 97 7.23 -8.58 9.41
N VAL A 98 7.49 -9.20 8.25
CA VAL A 98 7.44 -10.67 8.13
C VAL A 98 8.43 -11.37 9.05
N PRO A 99 9.71 -10.97 9.13
CA PRO A 99 10.64 -11.56 10.13
C PRO A 99 10.20 -11.33 11.57
N HIS A 100 9.63 -10.16 11.89
CA HIS A 100 9.09 -9.87 13.22
C HIS A 100 7.93 -10.81 13.56
N MET A 101 6.94 -10.90 12.67
CA MET A 101 5.79 -11.81 12.81
C MET A 101 6.25 -13.26 13.01
N ASN A 102 7.21 -13.73 12.22
CA ASN A 102 7.76 -15.08 12.35
C ASN A 102 8.45 -15.29 13.70
N SER A 103 9.21 -14.30 14.20
CA SER A 103 9.89 -14.37 15.51
C SER A 103 8.92 -14.33 16.70
N THR A 104 7.73 -13.78 16.51
CA THR A 104 6.68 -13.68 17.55
C THR A 104 5.66 -14.81 17.49
N GLY A 105 5.90 -15.84 16.67
CA GLY A 105 5.08 -17.07 16.62
C GLY A 105 4.42 -17.34 15.27
N GLY A 106 4.61 -16.49 14.27
CA GLY A 106 4.08 -16.67 12.92
C GLY A 106 2.56 -16.55 12.82
N ILE A 107 1.97 -17.24 11.86
CA ILE A 107 0.51 -17.31 11.67
C ILE A 107 -0.02 -18.61 12.25
N LYS A 108 -1.00 -18.53 13.15
CA LYS A 108 -1.65 -19.68 13.75
C LYS A 108 -2.81 -20.16 12.90
N VAL A 109 -2.76 -21.41 12.42
CA VAL A 109 -3.82 -22.07 11.64
C VAL A 109 -4.28 -23.31 12.38
N GLY A 110 -5.39 -23.24 13.09
CA GLY A 110 -5.82 -24.28 14.01
C GLY A 110 -4.83 -24.45 15.16
N ASP A 111 -4.32 -25.66 15.35
CA ASP A 111 -3.34 -26.00 16.37
C ASP A 111 -1.88 -25.84 15.89
N GLN A 112 -1.68 -25.52 14.60
CA GLN A 112 -0.37 -25.38 13.98
C GLN A 112 0.00 -23.92 13.76
N ALA A 113 1.25 -23.56 14.06
CA ALA A 113 1.82 -22.26 13.74
C ALA A 113 2.75 -22.36 12.52
N TYR A 114 2.74 -21.34 11.67
CA TYR A 114 3.49 -21.28 10.41
C TYR A 114 4.38 -20.05 10.35
N GLU A 115 5.61 -20.26 9.92
CA GLU A 115 6.52 -19.20 9.49
C GLU A 115 6.17 -18.79 8.04
N VAL A 116 5.93 -17.52 7.80
CA VAL A 116 5.68 -17.00 6.44
C VAL A 116 6.99 -16.94 5.67
N ASP A 117 7.07 -17.66 4.56
CA ASP A 117 8.13 -17.61 3.56
C ASP A 117 7.62 -16.74 2.40
N LEU A 118 7.86 -15.43 2.48
CA LEU A 118 7.35 -14.46 1.51
C LEU A 118 8.27 -14.35 0.31
N ILE A 119 7.74 -14.62 -0.89
CA ILE A 119 8.44 -14.57 -2.17
C ILE A 119 7.89 -13.42 -2.98
N MET A 120 8.71 -12.39 -3.23
CA MET A 120 8.31 -11.18 -3.93
C MET A 120 8.95 -11.10 -5.31
N TYR A 121 8.16 -10.74 -6.32
CA TYR A 121 8.62 -10.50 -7.69
C TYR A 121 8.25 -9.12 -8.20
N ASP A 122 9.14 -8.58 -9.07
CA ASP A 122 8.92 -7.33 -9.79
C ASP A 122 8.01 -7.55 -10.99
N GLY A 123 6.79 -7.04 -10.92
CA GLY A 123 5.80 -7.05 -12.01
C GLY A 123 5.93 -5.87 -12.98
N LYS A 124 6.73 -4.84 -12.63
CA LYS A 124 7.00 -3.64 -13.46
C LYS A 124 5.76 -2.89 -13.94
N ARG A 125 4.63 -3.08 -13.28
CA ARG A 125 3.31 -2.61 -13.74
C ARG A 125 3.01 -2.96 -15.21
N ASP A 126 3.67 -4.00 -15.69
CA ASP A 126 3.53 -4.52 -17.04
C ASP A 126 2.74 -5.84 -17.00
N SER A 127 1.75 -5.94 -17.87
CA SER A 127 0.83 -7.08 -17.90
C SER A 127 1.54 -8.41 -18.16
N GLU A 128 2.48 -8.44 -19.09
CA GLU A 128 3.20 -9.67 -19.46
C GLU A 128 4.19 -10.08 -18.37
N THR A 129 4.94 -9.10 -17.84
CA THR A 129 5.89 -9.32 -16.73
C THR A 129 5.18 -9.82 -15.49
N SER A 130 4.08 -9.19 -15.08
CA SER A 130 3.28 -9.58 -13.92
C SER A 130 2.69 -10.98 -14.07
N ARG A 131 2.16 -11.33 -15.25
CA ARG A 131 1.65 -12.68 -15.54
C ARG A 131 2.76 -13.73 -15.48
N SER A 132 3.93 -13.44 -16.04
CA SER A 132 5.10 -14.34 -15.99
C SER A 132 5.59 -14.54 -14.54
N ALA A 133 5.62 -13.49 -13.74
CA ALA A 133 5.98 -13.56 -12.32
C ALA A 133 4.98 -14.44 -11.53
N VAL A 134 3.67 -14.26 -11.76
CA VAL A 134 2.64 -15.12 -11.14
C VAL A 134 2.76 -16.56 -11.57
N GLN A 135 3.00 -16.86 -12.85
CA GLN A 135 3.23 -18.22 -13.33
C GLN A 135 4.42 -18.86 -12.62
N ARG A 136 5.47 -18.12 -12.35
CA ARG A 136 6.63 -18.58 -11.59
C ARG A 136 6.27 -18.89 -10.14
N LEU A 137 5.55 -17.99 -9.46
CA LEU A 137 5.04 -18.23 -8.10
C LEU A 137 4.20 -19.52 -8.02
N LEU A 138 3.35 -19.77 -9.03
CA LEU A 138 2.46 -20.93 -9.07
C LEU A 138 3.21 -22.24 -9.39
N ASN A 139 4.11 -22.22 -10.38
CA ASN A 139 4.67 -23.45 -10.98
C ASN A 139 6.03 -23.83 -10.39
N GLU A 140 6.89 -22.86 -10.08
CA GLU A 140 8.25 -23.09 -9.56
C GLU A 140 8.27 -23.01 -8.03
N ASP A 141 7.80 -21.89 -7.46
CA ASP A 141 7.83 -21.64 -6.02
C ASP A 141 6.72 -22.38 -5.28
N LYS A 142 5.59 -22.66 -5.97
CA LYS A 142 4.42 -23.38 -5.45
C LYS A 142 3.85 -22.72 -4.20
N VAL A 143 3.58 -21.43 -4.31
CA VAL A 143 2.98 -20.65 -3.21
C VAL A 143 1.56 -21.12 -2.90
N GLU A 144 1.15 -20.97 -1.64
CA GLU A 144 -0.21 -21.31 -1.21
C GLU A 144 -1.18 -20.15 -1.45
N PHE A 145 -0.74 -18.93 -1.18
CA PHE A 145 -1.52 -17.69 -1.31
C PHE A 145 -0.73 -16.63 -2.06
N ILE A 146 -1.43 -15.66 -2.64
CA ILE A 146 -0.80 -14.52 -3.34
C ILE A 146 -1.36 -13.21 -2.82
N LEU A 147 -0.46 -12.28 -2.50
CA LEU A 147 -0.75 -10.89 -2.18
C LEU A 147 -0.56 -10.07 -3.45
N GLY A 148 -1.58 -9.28 -3.81
CA GLY A 148 -1.59 -8.49 -5.03
C GLY A 148 -1.51 -7.00 -4.75
N ASP A 149 -0.97 -6.28 -5.73
CA ASP A 149 -0.93 -4.83 -5.82
C ASP A 149 -2.00 -4.32 -6.81
N GLU A 150 -1.84 -3.08 -7.29
CA GLU A 150 -2.76 -2.50 -8.29
C GLU A 150 -2.73 -3.25 -9.64
N SER A 151 -1.71 -4.05 -9.92
CA SER A 151 -1.61 -4.86 -11.15
C SER A 151 -2.39 -6.18 -11.10
N THR A 152 -3.09 -6.47 -10.01
CA THR A 152 -3.82 -7.73 -9.80
C THR A 152 -4.74 -8.09 -10.97
N ASP A 153 -5.36 -7.13 -11.59
CA ASP A 153 -6.26 -7.30 -12.75
C ASP A 153 -5.59 -8.04 -13.91
N TYR A 154 -4.30 -7.86 -14.10
CA TYR A 154 -3.58 -8.43 -15.23
C TYR A 154 -3.41 -9.96 -15.14
N TRP A 155 -3.35 -10.49 -13.92
CA TRP A 155 -2.96 -11.87 -13.67
C TRP A 155 -3.95 -12.68 -12.83
N GLN A 156 -4.94 -12.03 -12.19
CA GLN A 156 -5.95 -12.67 -11.35
C GLN A 156 -6.63 -13.89 -12.01
N PRO A 157 -6.95 -13.91 -13.31
CA PRO A 157 -7.55 -15.10 -13.93
C PRO A 157 -6.65 -16.34 -13.88
N LEU A 158 -5.32 -16.18 -13.82
CA LEU A 158 -4.38 -17.31 -13.69
C LEU A 158 -4.49 -17.95 -12.31
N THR A 159 -4.66 -17.16 -11.26
CA THR A 159 -4.76 -17.64 -9.89
C THR A 159 -6.10 -18.33 -9.61
N GLU A 160 -7.21 -17.78 -10.14
CA GLU A 160 -8.52 -18.43 -10.10
C GLU A 160 -8.48 -19.81 -10.80
N GLN A 161 -7.89 -19.89 -12.00
CA GLN A 161 -7.72 -21.15 -12.72
C GLN A 161 -6.84 -22.16 -11.96
N ALA A 162 -5.84 -21.67 -11.22
CA ALA A 162 -4.96 -22.50 -10.40
C ALA A 162 -5.56 -22.86 -9.04
N GLY A 163 -6.76 -22.37 -8.69
CA GLY A 163 -7.40 -22.60 -7.40
C GLY A 163 -6.66 -21.95 -6.23
N LYS A 164 -5.99 -20.81 -6.47
CA LYS A 164 -5.21 -20.09 -5.47
C LYS A 164 -5.94 -18.83 -4.99
N LEU A 165 -6.01 -18.67 -3.68
CA LEU A 165 -6.64 -17.49 -3.09
C LEU A 165 -5.71 -16.28 -3.16
N VAL A 166 -6.29 -15.16 -3.56
CA VAL A 166 -5.62 -13.85 -3.72
C VAL A 166 -6.20 -12.84 -2.74
N ILE A 167 -5.32 -12.15 -2.03
CA ILE A 167 -5.68 -10.93 -1.31
C ILE A 167 -5.15 -9.75 -2.13
N ALA A 168 -6.05 -9.03 -2.77
CA ALA A 168 -5.74 -8.02 -3.77
C ALA A 168 -5.57 -6.61 -3.19
N GLY A 169 -4.84 -5.79 -3.93
CA GLY A 169 -4.69 -4.35 -3.71
C GLY A 169 -5.12 -3.50 -4.90
N SER A 170 -6.04 -3.99 -5.75
CA SER A 170 -6.42 -3.33 -6.99
C SER A 170 -7.42 -2.17 -6.79
N PRO A 171 -7.27 -1.05 -7.52
CA PRO A 171 -8.29 -0.01 -7.58
C PRO A 171 -9.50 -0.39 -8.43
N SER A 172 -9.38 -1.44 -9.26
CA SER A 172 -10.46 -1.91 -10.13
C SER A 172 -11.43 -2.82 -9.37
N PRO A 173 -12.72 -2.50 -9.34
CA PRO A 173 -13.72 -3.36 -8.73
C PRO A 173 -14.04 -4.62 -9.56
N GLU A 174 -13.60 -4.69 -10.82
CA GLU A 174 -13.91 -5.80 -11.73
C GLU A 174 -13.40 -7.16 -11.20
N ILE A 175 -12.29 -7.15 -10.46
CA ILE A 175 -11.74 -8.37 -9.85
C ILE A 175 -12.64 -8.98 -8.78
N LEU A 176 -13.63 -8.23 -8.28
CA LEU A 176 -14.56 -8.64 -7.21
C LEU A 176 -15.90 -9.17 -7.73
N LYS A 177 -16.06 -9.32 -9.05
CA LYS A 177 -17.28 -9.90 -9.64
C LYS A 177 -17.46 -11.35 -9.20
N PRO A 178 -18.70 -11.86 -9.15
CA PRO A 178 -19.03 -13.20 -8.60
C PRO A 178 -18.33 -14.37 -9.30
N ILE A 179 -17.81 -14.17 -10.50
CA ILE A 179 -17.01 -15.18 -11.22
C ILE A 179 -15.67 -15.49 -10.52
N ASN A 180 -15.15 -14.49 -9.79
CA ASN A 180 -13.87 -14.56 -9.08
C ASN A 180 -14.12 -14.99 -7.64
N LYS A 181 -14.06 -16.28 -7.35
CA LYS A 181 -14.43 -16.85 -6.06
C LYS A 181 -13.33 -16.86 -5.02
N LEU A 182 -12.08 -16.77 -5.48
CA LEU A 182 -10.89 -16.85 -4.64
C LEU A 182 -10.13 -15.51 -4.55
N THR A 183 -10.76 -14.42 -4.97
CA THR A 183 -10.16 -13.07 -4.97
C THR A 183 -10.89 -12.16 -3.99
N PHE A 184 -10.13 -11.56 -3.06
CA PHE A 184 -10.63 -10.67 -2.02
C PHE A 184 -9.80 -9.39 -2.00
N GLN A 185 -10.46 -8.26 -1.86
CA GLN A 185 -9.81 -6.96 -1.73
C GLN A 185 -9.48 -6.67 -0.27
N ALA A 186 -8.24 -6.32 0.02
CA ALA A 186 -7.82 -5.90 1.35
C ALA A 186 -7.65 -4.39 1.48
N THR A 187 -7.30 -3.71 0.39
CA THR A 187 -7.05 -2.27 0.43
C THR A 187 -8.36 -1.49 0.32
N TYR A 188 -8.36 -0.28 0.80
CA TYR A 188 -9.53 0.60 0.81
C TYR A 188 -9.74 1.39 -0.50
N LEU A 189 -9.00 1.06 -1.58
CA LEU A 189 -9.03 1.81 -2.84
C LEU A 189 -10.42 1.91 -3.47
N ASN A 190 -11.30 0.94 -3.18
CA ASN A 190 -12.67 0.93 -3.70
C ASN A 190 -13.69 1.56 -2.75
N THR A 191 -13.44 1.56 -1.44
CA THR A 191 -14.41 1.99 -0.43
C THR A 191 -14.10 3.35 0.20
N LYS A 192 -12.83 3.68 0.40
CA LYS A 192 -12.39 4.92 1.04
C LYS A 192 -12.80 6.20 0.28
N PRO A 193 -12.83 6.23 -1.06
CA PRO A 193 -13.32 7.41 -1.78
C PRO A 193 -14.72 7.85 -1.34
N ALA A 194 -15.64 6.91 -1.18
CA ALA A 194 -17.00 7.22 -0.72
C ALA A 194 -17.04 7.74 0.72
N GLN A 195 -16.16 7.23 1.58
CA GLN A 195 -16.05 7.65 2.99
C GLN A 195 -15.55 9.09 3.09
N ILE A 196 -14.45 9.40 2.41
CA ILE A 196 -13.87 10.74 2.38
C ILE A 196 -14.86 11.72 1.74
N TRP A 197 -15.44 11.35 0.61
CA TRP A 197 -16.39 12.19 -0.11
C TRP A 197 -17.62 12.51 0.72
N GLY A 198 -18.19 11.51 1.40
CA GLY A 198 -19.33 11.67 2.27
C GLY A 198 -19.05 12.62 3.42
N TRP A 199 -17.94 12.42 4.11
CA TRP A 199 -17.52 13.28 5.20
C TRP A 199 -17.25 14.71 4.73
N CYS A 200 -16.55 14.89 3.62
CA CYS A 200 -16.29 16.20 3.03
C CYS A 200 -17.58 16.91 2.61
N SER A 201 -18.53 16.20 2.00
CA SER A 201 -19.82 16.76 1.60
C SER A 201 -20.68 17.23 2.78
N GLU A 202 -20.59 16.54 3.93
CA GLU A 202 -21.25 17.00 5.16
C GLU A 202 -20.56 18.21 5.78
N ARG A 203 -19.23 18.31 5.67
CA ARG A 203 -18.46 19.45 6.17
C ARG A 203 -18.63 20.71 5.33
N TRP A 204 -18.77 20.56 4.02
CA TRP A 204 -18.99 21.65 3.06
C TRP A 204 -20.29 21.44 2.28
N PRO A 205 -21.47 21.58 2.93
CA PRO A 205 -22.76 21.21 2.34
C PRO A 205 -23.19 22.13 1.19
N ASP A 206 -22.61 23.31 1.09
CA ASP A 206 -22.91 24.29 0.06
C ASP A 206 -22.15 24.03 -1.25
N VAL A 207 -21.13 23.16 -1.24
CA VAL A 207 -20.38 22.80 -2.46
C VAL A 207 -21.29 22.04 -3.41
N LYS A 208 -21.42 22.55 -4.64
CA LYS A 208 -22.21 21.95 -5.73
C LYS A 208 -21.38 21.65 -6.98
N LYS A 209 -20.32 22.40 -7.22
CA LYS A 209 -19.49 22.32 -8.43
C LYS A 209 -18.11 21.79 -8.14
N VAL A 210 -17.77 20.68 -8.78
CA VAL A 210 -16.54 19.93 -8.53
C VAL A 210 -15.61 20.02 -9.74
N MET A 211 -14.34 20.28 -9.50
CA MET A 211 -13.24 20.13 -10.46
C MET A 211 -12.44 18.88 -10.13
N GLY A 212 -12.10 18.08 -11.14
CA GLY A 212 -11.24 16.89 -11.00
C GLY A 212 -9.91 17.05 -11.72
N GLY A 213 -8.82 16.60 -11.10
CA GLY A 213 -7.51 16.50 -11.75
C GLY A 213 -6.84 15.19 -11.33
N HIS A 214 -6.74 14.22 -12.25
CA HIS A 214 -6.21 12.89 -11.97
C HIS A 214 -5.10 12.52 -12.95
N PRO A 215 -4.07 11.74 -12.52
CA PRO A 215 -3.06 11.26 -13.45
C PRO A 215 -3.64 10.24 -14.42
N ASP A 216 -3.14 10.21 -15.65
CA ASP A 216 -3.49 9.18 -16.63
C ASP A 216 -2.74 7.87 -16.32
N ASN A 217 -3.22 7.16 -15.32
CA ASN A 217 -2.80 5.82 -14.91
C ASN A 217 -4.02 5.02 -14.43
N LEU A 218 -3.84 3.75 -14.07
CA LEU A 218 -4.95 2.90 -13.62
C LEU A 218 -5.71 3.51 -12.45
N GLN A 219 -5.02 3.98 -11.41
CA GLN A 219 -5.64 4.59 -10.24
C GLN A 219 -6.39 5.87 -10.59
N GLY A 220 -5.77 6.79 -11.32
CA GLY A 220 -6.39 8.06 -11.70
C GLY A 220 -7.60 7.89 -12.61
N ASN A 221 -7.54 6.93 -13.55
CA ASN A 221 -8.66 6.58 -14.42
C ASN A 221 -9.84 5.98 -13.63
N GLU A 222 -9.57 5.16 -12.60
CA GLU A 222 -10.61 4.64 -11.72
C GLU A 222 -11.21 5.74 -10.83
N GLU A 223 -10.42 6.67 -10.30
CA GLU A 223 -10.92 7.81 -9.55
C GLU A 223 -11.75 8.77 -10.41
N SER A 224 -11.34 9.01 -11.65
CA SER A 224 -12.12 9.75 -12.65
C SER A 224 -13.49 9.11 -12.88
N ARG A 225 -13.55 7.79 -13.08
CA ARG A 225 -14.83 7.07 -13.20
C ARG A 225 -15.72 7.18 -11.95
N LYS A 226 -15.12 7.17 -10.77
CA LYS A 226 -15.85 7.29 -9.50
C LYS A 226 -16.35 8.71 -9.25
N LEU A 227 -15.65 9.73 -9.76
CA LEU A 227 -15.94 11.14 -9.49
C LEU A 227 -17.38 11.54 -9.82
N GLU A 228 -17.89 11.17 -11.00
CA GLU A 228 -19.29 11.44 -11.37
C GLU A 228 -20.28 10.74 -10.44
N MET A 229 -20.00 9.50 -10.05
CA MET A 229 -20.86 8.72 -9.16
C MET A 229 -20.88 9.34 -7.76
N LEU A 230 -19.72 9.73 -7.23
CA LEU A 230 -19.58 10.43 -5.94
C LEU A 230 -20.38 11.74 -5.96
N CYS A 231 -20.18 12.57 -6.98
CA CYS A 231 -20.90 13.84 -7.14
C CYS A 231 -22.41 13.62 -7.18
N LYS A 232 -22.88 12.70 -8.00
CA LYS A 232 -24.32 12.40 -8.14
C LYS A 232 -24.95 11.96 -6.82
N ALA A 233 -24.29 11.08 -6.05
CA ALA A 233 -24.80 10.61 -4.77
C ALA A 233 -24.99 11.73 -3.73
N TRP A 234 -24.19 12.80 -3.85
CA TRP A 234 -24.19 13.93 -2.91
C TRP A 234 -24.80 15.22 -3.49
N GLY A 235 -25.46 15.16 -4.64
CA GLY A 235 -26.14 16.30 -5.24
C GLY A 235 -25.19 17.39 -5.75
N GLN A 236 -24.05 16.97 -6.26
CA GLN A 236 -22.99 17.77 -6.85
C GLN A 236 -22.84 17.46 -8.34
N GLU A 237 -22.16 18.32 -9.09
CA GLU A 237 -21.87 18.14 -10.51
C GLU A 237 -20.37 18.35 -10.81
N VAL A 238 -19.83 17.55 -11.71
CA VAL A 238 -18.47 17.74 -12.24
C VAL A 238 -18.53 18.81 -13.34
N VAL A 239 -17.96 19.98 -13.05
CA VAL A 239 -17.93 21.09 -14.03
C VAL A 239 -16.74 21.00 -14.97
N LYS A 240 -15.64 20.40 -14.51
CA LYS A 240 -14.44 20.16 -15.33
C LYS A 240 -13.61 19.05 -14.73
N GLU A 241 -13.09 18.18 -15.58
CA GLU A 241 -12.09 17.19 -15.20
C GLU A 241 -10.96 17.16 -16.23
N ILE A 242 -9.74 16.92 -15.77
CA ILE A 242 -8.54 16.79 -16.62
C ILE A 242 -7.73 15.57 -16.13
N LEU A 243 -7.53 14.62 -17.05
CA LEU A 243 -6.51 13.59 -16.90
C LEU A 243 -5.17 14.16 -17.38
N TYR A 244 -4.13 14.02 -16.57
CA TYR A 244 -2.81 14.55 -16.89
C TYR A 244 -1.74 13.43 -16.96
N PRO A 245 -0.71 13.58 -17.82
CA PRO A 245 0.34 12.56 -17.98
C PRO A 245 1.08 12.31 -16.64
N MET A 246 1.38 11.04 -16.37
CA MET A 246 2.27 10.67 -15.25
C MET A 246 3.62 11.39 -15.37
N GLY A 247 4.14 11.85 -14.23
CA GLY A 247 5.38 12.61 -14.18
C GLY A 247 5.24 14.10 -14.49
N THR A 248 4.00 14.60 -14.63
CA THR A 248 3.75 16.06 -14.72
C THR A 248 4.29 16.75 -13.46
N THR A 249 5.11 17.77 -13.65
CA THR A 249 5.69 18.60 -12.56
C THR A 249 5.22 20.04 -12.60
N ASP A 250 4.75 20.53 -13.76
CA ASP A 250 4.15 21.86 -13.93
C ASP A 250 2.66 21.74 -14.18
N PHE A 251 1.88 22.12 -13.19
CA PHE A 251 0.42 22.09 -13.20
C PHE A 251 -0.21 23.43 -13.56
N SER A 252 0.57 24.48 -13.90
CA SER A 252 0.06 25.86 -14.06
C SER A 252 -1.06 25.99 -15.10
N ALA A 253 -0.91 25.39 -16.28
CA ALA A 253 -1.92 25.44 -17.33
C ALA A 253 -3.18 24.65 -16.96
N ILE A 254 -3.01 23.47 -16.32
CA ILE A 254 -4.10 22.62 -15.87
C ILE A 254 -4.90 23.36 -14.79
N ALA A 255 -4.22 23.90 -13.77
CA ALA A 255 -4.83 24.63 -12.67
C ALA A 255 -5.62 25.85 -13.18
N THR A 256 -5.04 26.65 -14.10
CA THR A 256 -5.72 27.78 -14.72
C THR A 256 -7.02 27.35 -15.42
N THR A 257 -6.97 26.25 -16.16
CA THR A 257 -8.15 25.71 -16.86
C THR A 257 -9.23 25.23 -15.90
N LEU A 258 -8.84 24.52 -14.84
CA LEU A 258 -9.76 24.04 -13.80
C LEU A 258 -10.42 25.22 -13.08
N VAL A 259 -9.65 26.19 -12.59
CA VAL A 259 -10.18 27.35 -11.86
C VAL A 259 -11.12 28.17 -12.75
N ALA A 260 -10.81 28.35 -14.02
CA ALA A 260 -11.68 29.04 -14.97
C ALA A 260 -13.04 28.35 -15.18
N SER A 261 -13.20 27.08 -14.84
CA SER A 261 -14.48 26.36 -14.93
C SER A 261 -15.48 26.75 -13.83
N GLY A 262 -15.05 27.50 -12.81
CA GLY A 262 -15.91 27.95 -11.71
C GLY A 262 -16.26 26.85 -10.72
N GLY A 263 -15.44 25.81 -10.59
CA GLY A 263 -15.61 24.80 -9.57
C GLY A 263 -15.37 25.35 -8.15
N GLU A 264 -16.05 24.79 -7.18
CA GLU A 264 -16.07 25.22 -5.77
C GLU A 264 -15.18 24.34 -4.90
N VAL A 265 -14.88 23.13 -5.36
CA VAL A 265 -13.94 22.18 -4.76
C VAL A 265 -13.06 21.55 -5.84
N PHE A 266 -11.83 21.24 -5.46
CA PHE A 266 -10.90 20.48 -6.30
C PHE A 266 -10.69 19.08 -5.73
N SER A 267 -10.88 18.05 -6.57
CA SER A 267 -10.63 16.65 -6.22
C SER A 267 -9.43 16.11 -6.99
N THR A 268 -8.56 15.39 -6.28
CA THR A 268 -7.42 14.69 -6.88
C THR A 268 -7.14 13.38 -6.14
N CYS A 269 -6.48 12.45 -6.83
CA CYS A 269 -5.92 11.23 -6.26
C CYS A 269 -5.02 10.53 -7.28
N GLY A 270 -4.05 9.78 -6.80
CA GLY A 270 -3.22 8.87 -7.62
C GLY A 270 -1.94 9.47 -8.19
N GLY A 271 -1.69 10.77 -8.00
CA GLY A 271 -0.43 11.41 -8.35
C GLY A 271 0.67 11.21 -7.31
N GLY A 272 0.29 10.88 -6.09
CA GLY A 272 1.15 10.81 -4.91
C GLY A 272 1.33 12.17 -4.23
N ASP A 273 1.60 12.16 -2.93
CA ASP A 273 1.56 13.34 -2.06
C ASP A 273 2.39 14.53 -2.57
N VAL A 274 3.57 14.27 -3.14
CA VAL A 274 4.45 15.32 -3.71
C VAL A 274 3.83 15.97 -4.94
N SER A 275 3.30 15.16 -5.86
CA SER A 275 2.62 15.63 -7.07
C SER A 275 1.35 16.40 -6.71
N ASP A 276 0.55 15.87 -5.79
CA ASP A 276 -0.67 16.54 -5.31
C ASP A 276 -0.33 17.88 -4.64
N GLY A 277 0.74 17.95 -3.84
CA GLY A 277 1.23 19.20 -3.26
C GLY A 277 1.63 20.23 -4.31
N GLN A 278 2.32 19.83 -5.38
CA GLN A 278 2.64 20.71 -6.51
C GLN A 278 1.38 21.21 -7.22
N PHE A 279 0.38 20.34 -7.36
CA PHE A 279 -0.90 20.72 -7.94
C PHE A 279 -1.64 21.74 -7.06
N PHE A 280 -1.69 21.54 -5.73
CA PHE A 280 -2.31 22.51 -4.81
C PHE A 280 -1.63 23.88 -4.87
N LYS A 281 -0.29 23.89 -4.98
CA LYS A 281 0.45 25.14 -5.19
C LYS A 281 0.02 25.84 -6.48
N ALA A 282 -0.11 25.09 -7.59
CA ALA A 282 -0.57 25.66 -8.85
C ALA A 282 -2.02 26.14 -8.79
N MET A 283 -2.93 25.41 -8.12
CA MET A 283 -4.32 25.82 -7.89
C MET A 283 -4.38 27.16 -7.11
N LYS A 284 -3.58 27.28 -6.04
CA LYS A 284 -3.49 28.52 -5.28
C LYS A 284 -2.95 29.68 -6.12
N GLN A 285 -1.91 29.44 -6.92
CA GLN A 285 -1.37 30.46 -7.83
C GLN A 285 -2.37 30.89 -8.91
N ALA A 286 -3.27 29.98 -9.34
CA ALA A 286 -4.36 30.28 -10.23
C ALA A 286 -5.55 31.00 -9.55
N GLY A 287 -5.46 31.25 -8.23
CA GLY A 287 -6.48 31.98 -7.45
C GLY A 287 -7.52 31.09 -6.78
N PHE A 288 -7.32 29.78 -6.68
CA PHE A 288 -8.23 28.86 -6.00
C PHE A 288 -7.83 28.66 -4.53
N GLU A 289 -8.72 29.05 -3.62
CA GLU A 289 -8.56 28.90 -2.17
C GLU A 289 -9.60 27.96 -1.52
N GLY A 290 -10.49 27.40 -2.33
CA GLY A 290 -11.53 26.46 -1.89
C GLY A 290 -10.99 25.14 -1.35
N PRO A 291 -11.87 24.28 -0.85
CA PRO A 291 -11.50 22.95 -0.34
C PRO A 291 -10.91 22.07 -1.42
N LYS A 292 -10.00 21.18 -0.99
CA LYS A 292 -9.31 20.20 -1.84
C LYS A 292 -9.49 18.83 -1.21
N TRP A 293 -10.15 17.93 -1.93
CA TRP A 293 -10.49 16.60 -1.42
C TRP A 293 -9.59 15.54 -2.07
N ILE A 294 -8.85 14.81 -1.25
CA ILE A 294 -8.03 13.68 -1.70
C ILE A 294 -8.72 12.40 -1.29
N THR A 295 -9.17 11.63 -2.27
CA THR A 295 -10.13 10.53 -2.08
C THR A 295 -9.53 9.24 -1.55
N VAL A 296 -8.22 9.06 -1.56
CA VAL A 296 -7.59 7.81 -1.07
C VAL A 296 -6.86 8.00 0.24
N GLY A 297 -6.11 9.06 0.37
CA GLY A 297 -5.36 9.38 1.58
C GLY A 297 -4.31 10.42 1.29
N PHE A 298 -3.90 11.16 2.31
CA PHE A 298 -2.90 12.21 2.20
C PHE A 298 -1.95 12.17 3.40
N VAL A 299 -0.65 12.29 3.13
CA VAL A 299 0.39 12.31 4.16
C VAL A 299 1.12 13.65 4.10
N PRO A 300 0.73 14.67 4.91
CA PRO A 300 1.36 15.98 4.89
C PRO A 300 2.87 15.96 5.04
N GLY A 301 3.41 15.07 5.87
CA GLY A 301 4.86 14.93 6.06
C GLY A 301 5.63 14.63 4.79
N SER A 302 5.03 13.92 3.82
CA SER A 302 5.60 13.65 2.51
C SER A 302 5.50 14.88 1.60
N ALA A 303 4.30 15.44 1.46
CA ALA A 303 4.01 16.58 0.60
C ALA A 303 4.78 17.83 1.02
N THR A 304 4.90 18.11 2.32
CA THR A 304 5.54 19.31 2.86
C THR A 304 7.07 19.30 2.78
N LYS A 305 7.69 18.17 2.51
CA LYS A 305 9.13 18.11 2.16
C LYS A 305 9.46 18.91 0.90
N VAL A 306 8.49 19.07 -0.01
CA VAL A 306 8.70 19.71 -1.31
C VAL A 306 7.89 20.99 -1.47
N VAL A 307 6.67 21.01 -0.93
CA VAL A 307 5.74 22.15 -1.06
C VAL A 307 5.31 22.60 0.34
N PRO A 308 5.56 23.86 0.72
CA PRO A 308 5.20 24.37 2.04
C PRO A 308 3.73 24.16 2.40
N ILE A 309 3.45 23.87 3.68
CA ILE A 309 2.11 23.49 4.18
C ILE A 309 1.02 24.53 3.89
N GLU A 310 1.37 25.80 3.80
CA GLU A 310 0.44 26.90 3.46
C GLU A 310 -0.15 26.80 2.05
N ASN A 311 0.37 25.94 1.19
CA ASN A 311 -0.24 25.62 -0.09
C ASN A 311 -1.30 24.52 0.02
N HIS A 312 -1.35 23.86 1.16
CA HIS A 312 -2.28 22.76 1.44
C HIS A 312 -3.52 23.21 2.23
N GLU A 313 -3.71 24.50 2.45
CA GLU A 313 -4.87 25.01 3.20
C GLU A 313 -6.18 24.45 2.63
N ASN A 314 -7.08 23.97 3.51
CA ASN A 314 -8.34 23.31 3.17
C ASN A 314 -8.18 21.96 2.42
N VAL A 315 -7.02 21.34 2.45
CA VAL A 315 -6.88 19.94 2.03
C VAL A 315 -7.54 19.05 3.07
N ALA A 316 -8.50 18.23 2.62
CA ALA A 316 -9.20 17.24 3.46
C ALA A 316 -8.96 15.83 2.94
N SER A 317 -8.67 14.91 3.83
CA SER A 317 -8.45 13.50 3.52
C SER A 317 -8.48 12.62 4.78
N SER A 318 -8.25 11.35 4.59
CA SER A 318 -7.92 10.44 5.70
C SER A 318 -6.41 10.47 5.99
N TRP A 319 -6.04 10.08 7.20
CA TRP A 319 -4.69 10.19 7.71
C TRP A 319 -4.08 8.84 8.12
N ALA A 320 -2.76 8.79 8.19
CA ALA A 320 -2.04 7.62 8.70
C ALA A 320 -2.21 7.49 10.23
N LEU A 321 -2.64 6.31 10.67
CA LEU A 321 -3.07 6.10 12.06
C LEU A 321 -1.95 6.14 13.09
N PHE A 322 -0.71 5.82 12.72
CA PHE A 322 0.43 5.83 13.65
C PHE A 322 0.85 7.24 14.11
N GLU A 323 0.43 8.29 13.40
CA GLU A 323 0.65 9.69 13.79
C GLU A 323 -0.43 10.22 14.74
N LEU A 324 -1.45 9.43 15.04
CA LEU A 324 -2.45 9.79 16.03
C LEU A 324 -1.85 9.84 17.44
N PRO A 325 -2.39 10.64 18.35
CA PRO A 325 -1.96 10.66 19.75
C PRO A 325 -2.07 9.29 20.44
N LYS A 326 -2.98 8.43 19.96
CA LYS A 326 -3.17 7.04 20.42
C LYS A 326 -3.38 6.15 19.19
N PRO A 327 -2.31 5.76 18.52
CA PRO A 327 -2.42 4.91 17.34
C PRO A 327 -2.95 3.51 17.71
N PRO A 328 -3.66 2.85 16.80
CA PRO A 328 -4.00 1.43 16.94
C PRO A 328 -2.75 0.59 17.20
N ALA A 329 -2.89 -0.49 17.98
CA ALA A 329 -1.77 -1.33 18.36
C ALA A 329 -1.01 -1.88 17.15
N ALA A 330 -1.72 -2.36 16.12
CA ALA A 330 -1.11 -2.88 14.89
C ALA A 330 -0.35 -1.80 14.11
N ALA A 331 -0.87 -0.55 14.07
CA ALA A 331 -0.18 0.56 13.42
C ALA A 331 1.11 0.93 14.16
N LYS A 332 1.04 0.99 15.50
CA LYS A 332 2.22 1.29 16.32
C LYS A 332 3.28 0.18 16.21
N GLU A 333 2.88 -1.08 16.28
CA GLU A 333 3.78 -2.22 16.14
C GLU A 333 4.52 -2.18 14.81
N LEU A 334 3.78 -1.98 13.70
CA LEU A 334 4.37 -1.86 12.38
C LEU A 334 5.36 -0.71 12.30
N TYR A 335 5.00 0.47 12.82
CA TYR A 335 5.87 1.64 12.85
C TYR A 335 7.17 1.34 13.63
N ASP A 336 7.07 0.80 14.84
CA ASP A 336 8.22 0.50 15.69
C ASP A 336 9.17 -0.51 15.00
N VAL A 337 8.64 -1.56 14.40
CA VAL A 337 9.40 -2.59 13.67
C VAL A 337 10.06 -2.02 12.42
N TYR A 338 9.35 -1.18 11.67
CA TYR A 338 9.86 -0.54 10.47
C TYR A 338 11.03 0.41 10.80
N VAL A 339 10.83 1.31 11.76
CA VAL A 339 11.85 2.28 12.17
C VAL A 339 13.06 1.59 12.80
N ALA A 340 12.87 0.51 13.54
CA ALA A 340 13.99 -0.28 14.07
C ALA A 340 14.88 -0.86 12.96
N LYS A 341 14.33 -1.17 11.78
CA LYS A 341 15.09 -1.73 10.66
C LYS A 341 15.67 -0.66 9.73
N PHE A 342 14.89 0.38 9.39
CA PHE A 342 15.24 1.36 8.35
C PHE A 342 15.65 2.73 8.90
N GLY A 343 15.45 2.99 10.20
CA GLY A 343 15.84 4.23 10.87
C GLY A 343 14.79 5.32 10.90
N GLU A 344 14.02 5.47 9.84
CA GLU A 344 12.92 6.42 9.73
C GLU A 344 11.74 5.80 9.00
N TRP A 345 10.55 6.39 9.17
CA TRP A 345 9.34 5.93 8.48
C TRP A 345 9.25 6.55 7.08
N ASP A 346 9.06 5.70 6.07
CA ASP A 346 8.78 6.12 4.71
C ASP A 346 7.27 6.33 4.51
N TYR A 347 6.90 7.54 4.12
CA TYR A 347 5.51 7.86 3.79
C TYR A 347 5.22 7.56 2.32
N PRO A 348 4.07 7.02 2.00
CA PRO A 348 2.93 6.45 2.74
C PRO A 348 3.01 4.91 2.85
N ALA A 349 4.06 4.41 3.48
CA ALA A 349 4.42 2.98 3.52
C ALA A 349 3.31 2.02 3.99
N ILE A 350 2.27 2.52 4.68
CA ILE A 350 1.19 1.69 5.22
C ILE A 350 0.27 1.06 4.16
N PHE A 351 0.19 1.63 2.96
CA PHE A 351 -0.63 1.09 1.88
C PHE A 351 -0.24 -0.36 1.55
N HIS A 352 -1.22 -1.18 1.20
CA HIS A 352 -1.09 -2.60 0.85
C HIS A 352 -0.55 -3.52 1.96
N SER A 353 -0.12 -2.99 3.10
CA SER A 353 0.18 -3.84 4.27
C SER A 353 -1.04 -4.67 4.67
N GLN A 354 -2.26 -4.12 4.52
CA GLN A 354 -3.52 -4.80 4.84
C GLN A 354 -3.65 -6.18 4.20
N THR A 355 -3.04 -6.42 3.03
CA THR A 355 -3.12 -7.72 2.35
C THR A 355 -2.59 -8.85 3.22
N LEU A 356 -1.45 -8.65 3.89
CA LEU A 356 -0.87 -9.63 4.81
C LEU A 356 -1.71 -9.78 6.08
N TRP A 357 -2.21 -8.67 6.66
CA TRP A 357 -3.04 -8.71 7.88
C TRP A 357 -4.37 -9.37 7.64
N LEU A 358 -5.02 -9.11 6.49
CA LEU A 358 -6.26 -9.81 6.13
C LEU A 358 -6.02 -11.30 5.93
N LEU A 359 -4.95 -11.70 5.22
CA LEU A 359 -4.58 -13.10 5.06
C LEU A 359 -4.37 -13.77 6.41
N LYS A 360 -3.60 -13.13 7.31
CA LYS A 360 -3.36 -13.62 8.67
C LYS A 360 -4.67 -13.83 9.42
N ALA A 361 -5.51 -12.81 9.49
CA ALA A 361 -6.80 -12.86 10.20
C ALA A 361 -7.74 -13.94 9.63
N ALA A 362 -7.78 -14.09 8.30
CA ALA A 362 -8.57 -15.11 7.62
C ALA A 362 -8.09 -16.53 7.95
N LEU A 363 -6.79 -16.77 7.91
CA LEU A 363 -6.18 -18.07 8.22
C LEU A 363 -6.40 -18.47 9.68
N GLU A 364 -6.22 -17.52 10.61
CA GLU A 364 -6.47 -17.75 12.04
C GLU A 364 -7.92 -18.07 12.32
N LYS A 365 -8.86 -17.37 11.64
CA LYS A 365 -10.31 -17.60 11.78
C LYS A 365 -10.76 -18.91 11.14
N ALA A 366 -10.28 -19.22 9.94
CA ALA A 366 -10.67 -20.39 9.19
C ALA A 366 -10.03 -21.70 9.71
N ALA A 367 -8.92 -21.58 10.42
CA ALA A 367 -8.12 -22.70 10.93
C ALA A 367 -7.76 -23.75 9.85
N THR A 368 -7.54 -23.30 8.61
CA THR A 368 -7.22 -24.16 7.45
C THR A 368 -6.38 -23.43 6.40
N LEU A 369 -5.57 -24.16 5.66
CA LEU A 369 -4.85 -23.69 4.46
C LEU A 369 -5.61 -23.98 3.16
N ASP A 370 -6.75 -24.71 3.21
CA ASP A 370 -7.57 -24.98 2.04
C ASP A 370 -8.20 -23.70 1.51
N ALA A 371 -7.84 -23.29 0.29
CA ALA A 371 -8.25 -22.03 -0.31
C ALA A 371 -9.78 -21.90 -0.44
N THR A 372 -10.50 -23.01 -0.71
CA THR A 372 -11.95 -22.98 -0.84
C THR A 372 -12.63 -22.76 0.49
N LYS A 373 -12.21 -23.47 1.55
CA LYS A 373 -12.75 -23.28 2.90
C LYS A 373 -12.38 -21.91 3.47
N LEU A 374 -11.18 -21.42 3.17
CA LEU A 374 -10.77 -20.07 3.55
C LEU A 374 -11.68 -19.03 2.87
N ALA A 375 -11.95 -19.20 1.57
CA ALA A 375 -12.86 -18.34 0.83
C ALA A 375 -14.29 -18.37 1.41
N GLU A 376 -14.80 -19.52 1.84
CA GLU A 376 -16.12 -19.62 2.50
C GLU A 376 -16.18 -18.75 3.77
N VAL A 377 -15.14 -18.78 4.60
CA VAL A 377 -15.04 -17.96 5.81
C VAL A 377 -14.96 -16.46 5.45
N MET A 378 -14.20 -16.10 4.41
CA MET A 378 -14.12 -14.72 3.96
C MET A 378 -15.42 -14.23 3.35
N HIS A 379 -16.10 -15.04 2.55
CA HIS A 379 -17.41 -14.72 1.97
C HIS A 379 -18.53 -14.54 3.02
N ALA A 380 -18.40 -15.18 4.18
CA ALA A 380 -19.31 -14.95 5.30
C ALA A 380 -19.10 -13.59 5.98
N GLY A 381 -17.96 -12.96 5.74
CA GLY A 381 -17.56 -11.68 6.32
C GLY A 381 -17.13 -11.79 7.78
N PHE A 382 -16.17 -10.97 8.15
CA PHE A 382 -15.71 -10.81 9.54
C PHE A 382 -14.99 -9.49 9.73
N GLU A 383 -14.81 -9.11 10.98
CA GLU A 383 -14.01 -7.94 11.38
C GLU A 383 -12.60 -8.36 11.76
N PHE A 384 -11.64 -7.48 11.50
CA PHE A 384 -10.22 -7.72 11.77
C PHE A 384 -9.49 -6.40 12.01
N ASP A 385 -8.35 -6.48 12.70
CA ASP A 385 -7.47 -5.34 12.93
C ASP A 385 -6.30 -5.35 11.94
N SER A 386 -5.92 -4.17 11.48
CA SER A 386 -4.77 -3.95 10.61
C SER A 386 -4.05 -2.65 10.99
N PRO A 387 -2.87 -2.38 10.44
CA PRO A 387 -2.22 -1.09 10.63
C PRO A 387 -3.04 0.11 10.14
N ASP A 388 -4.00 -0.11 9.25
CA ASP A 388 -4.93 0.92 8.74
C ASP A 388 -6.20 1.08 9.60
N GLY A 389 -6.25 0.38 10.72
CA GLY A 389 -7.35 0.42 11.68
C GLY A 389 -8.21 -0.83 11.68
N HIS A 390 -9.34 -0.71 12.36
CA HIS A 390 -10.35 -1.77 12.43
C HIS A 390 -11.09 -1.87 11.11
N GLY A 391 -11.12 -3.06 10.52
CA GLY A 391 -11.69 -3.34 9.22
C GLY A 391 -12.74 -4.44 9.24
N LYS A 392 -13.54 -4.49 8.18
CA LYS A 392 -14.59 -5.49 7.96
C LYS A 392 -14.65 -5.89 6.50
N ILE A 393 -14.79 -7.17 6.23
CA ILE A 393 -15.07 -7.66 4.88
C ILE A 393 -16.58 -7.48 4.62
N ILE A 394 -16.90 -6.89 3.47
CA ILE A 394 -18.25 -6.49 3.07
C ILE A 394 -18.62 -7.03 1.69
N PRO A 395 -19.92 -7.19 1.38
CA PRO A 395 -20.39 -7.53 0.05
C PRO A 395 -20.28 -6.32 -0.90
N ARG A 396 -20.38 -6.60 -2.20
CA ARG A 396 -20.41 -5.59 -3.27
C ARG A 396 -21.68 -5.78 -4.13
N PRO A 397 -22.85 -5.37 -3.62
CA PRO A 397 -24.10 -5.49 -4.37
C PRO A 397 -24.10 -4.71 -5.68
N ASP A 398 -23.36 -3.62 -5.77
CA ASP A 398 -23.14 -2.83 -6.98
C ASP A 398 -22.40 -3.59 -8.10
N LEU A 399 -21.77 -4.72 -7.78
CA LEU A 399 -21.12 -5.64 -8.71
C LEU A 399 -21.91 -6.96 -8.86
N ASP A 400 -23.16 -7.00 -8.44
CA ASP A 400 -23.98 -8.21 -8.37
C ASP A 400 -23.36 -9.32 -7.49
N ASN A 401 -22.49 -8.93 -6.54
CA ASN A 401 -21.83 -9.86 -5.63
C ASN A 401 -22.37 -9.73 -4.19
N PRO A 402 -23.27 -10.66 -3.77
CA PRO A 402 -23.83 -10.67 -2.42
C PRO A 402 -22.86 -11.22 -1.37
N GLN A 403 -21.74 -11.84 -1.77
CA GLN A 403 -20.74 -12.38 -0.88
C GLN A 403 -19.78 -11.26 -0.43
N CYS A 404 -19.23 -11.39 0.77
CA CYS A 404 -18.22 -10.46 1.24
C CYS A 404 -16.90 -10.67 0.49
N VAL A 405 -16.43 -9.65 -0.22
CA VAL A 405 -15.24 -9.71 -1.09
C VAL A 405 -14.37 -8.46 -1.04
N ASP A 406 -14.87 -7.37 -0.46
CA ASP A 406 -14.17 -6.08 -0.35
C ASP A 406 -14.03 -5.67 1.12
N CYS A 407 -13.16 -4.74 1.44
CA CYS A 407 -12.94 -4.28 2.79
C CYS A 407 -13.36 -2.82 2.99
N ILE A 408 -13.90 -2.56 4.17
CA ILE A 408 -14.14 -1.22 4.69
C ILE A 408 -13.40 -1.06 6.01
N TYR A 409 -12.92 0.14 6.29
CA TYR A 409 -12.17 0.46 7.52
C TYR A 409 -12.77 1.66 8.23
N ALA A 410 -12.64 1.68 9.55
CA ALA A 410 -12.73 2.90 10.31
C ALA A 410 -11.58 3.82 9.87
N VAL A 411 -11.86 5.08 9.54
CA VAL A 411 -10.84 6.00 9.02
C VAL A 411 -10.79 7.29 9.82
N THR A 412 -9.60 7.83 9.98
CA THR A 412 -9.41 9.11 10.63
C THR A 412 -9.43 10.22 9.59
N MET A 413 -10.32 11.17 9.77
CA MET A 413 -10.48 12.31 8.88
C MET A 413 -9.77 13.55 9.42
N GLY A 414 -9.07 14.24 8.55
CA GLY A 414 -8.35 15.45 8.88
C GLY A 414 -8.44 16.51 7.80
N VAL A 415 -8.05 17.73 8.20
CA VAL A 415 -8.00 18.92 7.34
C VAL A 415 -6.75 19.73 7.64
N VAL A 416 -6.13 20.33 6.64
CA VAL A 416 -5.12 21.36 6.83
C VAL A 416 -5.84 22.68 7.09
N GLU A 417 -5.67 23.22 8.30
CA GLU A 417 -6.23 24.48 8.73
C GLU A 417 -5.16 25.35 9.41
N LYS A 418 -5.00 26.59 8.93
CA LYS A 418 -4.04 27.57 9.46
C LYS A 418 -2.59 27.05 9.41
N GLY A 419 -2.25 26.35 8.32
CA GLY A 419 -0.93 25.79 8.10
C GLY A 419 -0.61 24.58 8.98
N GLU A 420 -1.60 23.92 9.57
CA GLU A 420 -1.43 22.73 10.39
C GLU A 420 -2.41 21.64 9.97
N TRP A 421 -1.94 20.40 9.92
CA TRP A 421 -2.82 19.25 9.81
C TRP A 421 -3.54 19.00 11.13
N LYS A 422 -4.86 18.93 11.07
CA LYS A 422 -5.70 18.65 12.23
C LYS A 422 -6.54 17.41 12.00
N VAL A 423 -6.42 16.46 12.89
CA VAL A 423 -7.39 15.37 13.00
C VAL A 423 -8.69 15.95 13.53
N ILE A 424 -9.77 15.73 12.80
CA ILE A 424 -11.09 16.28 13.13
C ILE A 424 -11.97 15.18 13.72
N GLU A 425 -11.97 13.98 13.13
CA GLU A 425 -12.89 12.93 13.51
C GLU A 425 -12.34 11.54 13.12
N GLU A 426 -12.67 10.55 13.92
CA GLU A 426 -12.53 9.13 13.59
C GLU A 426 -13.90 8.58 13.18
N LEU A 427 -14.02 8.18 11.90
CA LEU A 427 -15.24 7.57 11.38
C LEU A 427 -15.34 6.12 11.84
N SER A 428 -16.47 5.77 12.46
CA SER A 428 -16.78 4.38 12.76
C SER A 428 -17.03 3.56 11.49
N LEU A 429 -16.91 2.24 11.59
CA LEU A 429 -17.25 1.32 10.49
C LEU A 429 -18.69 1.53 10.00
N ASP A 430 -19.66 1.73 10.91
CA ASP A 430 -21.06 1.94 10.55
C ASP A 430 -21.25 3.19 9.70
N ARG A 431 -20.61 4.32 10.09
CA ARG A 431 -20.71 5.56 9.31
C ARG A 431 -19.96 5.44 7.97
N ALA A 432 -18.83 4.79 7.97
CA ALA A 432 -18.08 4.48 6.76
C ALA A 432 -18.92 3.61 5.79
N PHE A 433 -19.66 2.64 6.32
CA PHE A 433 -20.58 1.79 5.55
C PHE A 433 -21.75 2.60 4.97
N GLU A 434 -22.38 3.48 5.74
CA GLU A 434 -23.48 4.32 5.26
C GLU A 434 -23.07 5.26 4.13
N TYR A 435 -21.85 5.81 4.16
CA TYR A 435 -21.34 6.61 3.06
C TYR A 435 -21.14 5.78 1.78
N ASN A 436 -20.62 4.57 1.91
CA ASN A 436 -20.48 3.64 0.78
C ASN A 436 -21.86 3.23 0.24
N LYS A 437 -22.78 2.87 1.13
CA LYS A 437 -24.16 2.53 0.79
C LYS A 437 -24.83 3.64 -0.01
N LYS A 438 -24.76 4.88 0.46
CA LYS A 438 -25.30 6.05 -0.25
C LYS A 438 -24.66 6.26 -1.61
N THR A 439 -23.33 6.14 -1.69
CA THR A 439 -22.56 6.41 -2.91
C THR A 439 -22.77 5.35 -3.97
N TYR A 440 -22.73 4.09 -3.60
CA TYR A 440 -22.81 2.95 -4.52
C TYR A 440 -24.21 2.35 -4.65
N GLY A 441 -25.18 2.90 -3.93
CA GLY A 441 -26.57 2.42 -3.99
C GLY A 441 -26.76 1.04 -3.37
N TRP A 442 -25.98 0.67 -2.37
CA TRP A 442 -26.14 -0.62 -1.69
C TRP A 442 -27.44 -0.66 -0.90
N ALA A 443 -28.14 -1.78 -1.00
CA ALA A 443 -29.43 -1.98 -0.35
C ALA A 443 -29.29 -2.21 1.17
#